data_3b843885d9d3311cd8c6834ebe820083
#
_entry.id   3b843885d9d3311cd8c6834ebe820083
#
_cell.length_a   1.000
_cell.length_b   1.000
_cell.length_c   1.000
_cell.angle_alpha   90.00
_cell.angle_beta   90.00
_cell.angle_gamma   90.00
#
_symmetry.space_group_name_H-M   'P 1'
#
loop_
_entity.id
_entity.type
_entity.pdbx_description
1 polymer ?
#
loop_
_entity_poly.entity_id
_entity_poly.type
_entity_poly.pdbx_seq_one_letter_code
_entity_poly.pdbx_strand_id
1 'polypeptide(L)'
;MNDYTILAGRLKRGILDFSEKICEGMPRPVMKLTANMLFGMAESRSCLLSKISRALHEPISLKKSIERLSIGLENLGESEAMLENFAEMARERIDDNTIFVGDGSDLTKPYGKAFECLERVHDGSAGKQEKGYWTLEFAALTHGHKTPLPVYDRVYSVSEAGYKSQANELFKALQFLRETYGSQGIRTLDRGYDSNEVYKEFFRHGELFIVRADKQRNVICKGKTVNILQAAKRLKGKYALPFTTKSGEIKYCKVSVQTVSLPALSGRQFRLVCLHGLAEEPLMLLTNLEQGDPRLNTAVVKVYLMRWRIEEHFRFKKQEYGLENFRVRSLKSIRAMHRFACLLTGFVALLSDDRNDSVLFSKLFHISQRIYPPKKSKRNGYFAHYAIADAISFVLSKTLVGIRKLLSNPSRSAQLSLPGFA
;
A
#
# COMPACT_ATOMS: atom_id res chain seq x y z
N MET A 1 18.55 30.91 -13.37
CA MET A 1 17.49 30.29 -12.53
C MET A 1 18.10 29.05 -11.91
N ASN A 2 18.02 28.87 -10.59
CA ASN A 2 18.69 27.77 -9.91
C ASN A 2 18.00 26.44 -10.34
N ASP A 3 18.76 25.39 -10.66
CA ASP A 3 18.21 24.08 -11.12
C ASP A 3 17.07 23.55 -10.23
N TYR A 4 17.12 23.82 -8.92
CA TYR A 4 16.06 23.46 -7.97
C TYR A 4 14.74 24.20 -8.22
N THR A 5 14.75 25.44 -8.71
CA THR A 5 13.52 26.19 -9.01
C THR A 5 12.75 25.57 -10.17
N ILE A 6 13.46 25.14 -11.21
CA ILE A 6 12.85 24.46 -12.37
C ILE A 6 12.28 23.11 -11.93
N LEU A 7 13.05 22.35 -11.17
CA LEU A 7 12.64 21.03 -10.69
C LEU A 7 11.44 21.11 -9.74
N ALA A 8 11.44 22.08 -8.80
CA ALA A 8 10.30 22.35 -7.94
C ALA A 8 9.06 22.77 -8.74
N GLY A 9 9.23 23.54 -9.79
CA GLY A 9 8.14 23.89 -10.73
C GLY A 9 7.51 22.66 -11.39
N ARG A 10 8.33 21.72 -11.84
CA ARG A 10 7.86 20.44 -12.42
C ARG A 10 7.12 19.59 -11.37
N LEU A 11 7.69 19.42 -10.17
CA LEU A 11 7.06 18.67 -9.09
C LEU A 11 5.70 19.25 -8.67
N LYS A 12 5.62 20.57 -8.51
CA LYS A 12 4.35 21.25 -8.19
C LYS A 12 3.29 21.03 -9.25
N ARG A 13 3.71 21.06 -10.51
CA ARG A 13 2.81 20.76 -11.62
C ARG A 13 2.36 19.31 -11.60
N GLY A 14 3.29 18.36 -11.47
CA GLY A 14 2.93 16.94 -11.35
C GLY A 14 1.97 16.64 -10.19
N ILE A 15 2.14 17.33 -9.03
CA ILE A 15 1.18 17.23 -7.92
C ILE A 15 -0.18 17.81 -8.32
N LEU A 16 -0.20 18.90 -9.07
CA LEU A 16 -1.46 19.52 -9.52
C LEU A 16 -2.17 18.62 -10.53
N ASP A 17 -1.47 18.16 -11.56
CA ASP A 17 -2.02 17.28 -12.61
C ASP A 17 -2.53 15.97 -12.00
N PHE A 18 -1.79 15.40 -11.05
CA PHE A 18 -2.23 14.24 -10.27
C PHE A 18 -3.48 14.54 -9.46
N SER A 19 -3.55 15.72 -8.80
CA SER A 19 -4.72 16.14 -8.01
C SER A 19 -5.96 16.36 -8.89
N GLU A 20 -5.80 16.88 -10.10
CA GLU A 20 -6.87 17.06 -11.07
C GLU A 20 -7.46 15.71 -11.48
N LYS A 21 -6.63 14.74 -11.82
CA LYS A 21 -7.06 13.38 -12.18
C LYS A 21 -7.74 12.65 -11.01
N ILE A 22 -7.16 12.71 -9.81
CA ILE A 22 -7.75 12.09 -8.60
C ILE A 22 -9.10 12.72 -8.25
N CYS A 23 -9.31 13.99 -8.56
CA CYS A 23 -10.55 14.71 -8.28
C CYS A 23 -11.44 14.88 -9.51
N GLU A 24 -11.27 14.09 -10.56
CA GLU A 24 -12.13 14.11 -11.73
C GLU A 24 -13.60 13.89 -11.30
N GLY A 25 -14.51 14.71 -11.84
CA GLY A 25 -15.92 14.71 -11.44
C GLY A 25 -16.23 15.34 -10.07
N MET A 26 -15.22 15.80 -9.31
CA MET A 26 -15.41 16.40 -7.99
C MET A 26 -15.40 17.94 -8.03
N PRO A 27 -16.02 18.62 -7.04
CA PRO A 27 -16.01 20.07 -6.97
C PRO A 27 -14.60 20.66 -6.88
N ARG A 28 -14.35 21.79 -7.54
CA ARG A 28 -13.06 22.49 -7.53
C ARG A 28 -12.45 22.75 -6.13
N PRO A 29 -13.23 23.02 -5.06
CA PRO A 29 -12.67 23.13 -3.71
C PRO A 29 -11.99 21.85 -3.22
N VAL A 30 -12.49 20.66 -3.59
CA VAL A 30 -11.90 19.35 -3.25
C VAL A 30 -10.55 19.19 -3.95
N MET A 31 -10.46 19.47 -5.25
CA MET A 31 -9.21 19.44 -6.00
C MET A 31 -8.17 20.39 -5.38
N LYS A 32 -8.56 21.62 -5.00
CA LYS A 32 -7.66 22.56 -4.30
C LYS A 32 -7.21 22.04 -2.94
N LEU A 33 -8.10 21.42 -2.17
CA LEU A 33 -7.73 20.76 -0.91
C LEU A 33 -6.72 19.64 -1.16
N THR A 34 -6.98 18.78 -2.14
CA THR A 34 -6.12 17.67 -2.51
C THR A 34 -4.72 18.14 -2.88
N ALA A 35 -4.60 19.11 -3.79
CA ALA A 35 -3.30 19.67 -4.18
C ALA A 35 -2.54 20.29 -2.98
N ASN A 36 -3.25 21.00 -2.09
CA ASN A 36 -2.65 21.57 -0.88
C ASN A 36 -2.18 20.50 0.10
N MET A 37 -2.98 19.46 0.32
CA MET A 37 -2.63 18.36 1.22
C MET A 37 -1.43 17.57 0.69
N LEU A 38 -1.46 17.15 -0.57
CA LEU A 38 -0.37 16.40 -1.19
C LEU A 38 0.93 17.20 -1.23
N PHE A 39 0.88 18.47 -1.65
CA PHE A 39 2.04 19.35 -1.66
C PHE A 39 2.59 19.57 -0.25
N GLY A 40 1.73 19.94 0.70
CA GLY A 40 2.17 20.25 2.06
C GLY A 40 2.70 19.01 2.80
N MET A 41 2.12 17.83 2.57
CA MET A 41 2.64 16.57 3.11
C MET A 41 3.97 16.18 2.46
N ALA A 42 4.11 16.34 1.15
CA ALA A 42 5.32 16.02 0.41
C ALA A 42 6.50 16.92 0.85
N GLU A 43 6.26 18.22 1.01
CA GLU A 43 7.30 19.16 1.46
C GLU A 43 7.65 18.94 2.93
N SER A 44 6.65 18.93 3.83
CA SER A 44 6.86 18.87 5.27
C SER A 44 7.16 17.48 5.81
N ARG A 45 6.97 16.43 5.02
CA ARG A 45 7.04 15.01 5.45
C ARG A 45 6.21 14.75 6.70
N SER A 46 4.98 15.25 6.73
CA SER A 46 4.18 15.22 7.96
C SER A 46 2.69 15.22 7.68
N CYS A 47 1.93 14.44 8.48
CA CYS A 47 0.47 14.48 8.58
C CYS A 47 -0.05 15.52 9.60
N LEU A 48 0.83 16.36 10.19
CA LEU A 48 0.41 17.44 11.07
C LEU A 48 -0.05 18.64 10.25
N LEU A 49 -1.31 19.04 10.38
CA LEU A 49 -1.87 20.20 9.67
C LEU A 49 -1.08 21.48 9.89
N SER A 50 -0.47 21.66 11.09
CA SER A 50 0.38 22.81 11.36
C SER A 50 1.68 22.83 10.53
N LYS A 51 2.26 21.68 10.23
CA LYS A 51 3.43 21.56 9.34
C LYS A 51 3.02 21.70 7.87
N ILE A 52 1.95 21.03 7.47
CA ILE A 52 1.35 21.15 6.13
C ILE A 52 1.04 22.63 5.84
N SER A 53 0.34 23.32 6.74
CA SER A 53 -0.01 24.74 6.57
C SER A 53 1.20 25.67 6.42
N ARG A 54 2.30 25.41 7.15
CA ARG A 54 3.54 26.18 6.97
C ARG A 54 4.14 25.96 5.58
N ALA A 55 4.15 24.72 5.10
CA ALA A 55 4.66 24.38 3.78
C ALA A 55 3.89 25.05 2.64
N LEU A 56 2.61 25.41 2.85
CA LEU A 56 1.81 26.10 1.83
C LEU A 56 2.25 27.54 1.56
N HIS A 57 3.01 28.18 2.44
CA HIS A 57 3.47 29.58 2.33
C HIS A 57 2.33 30.54 1.93
N GLU A 58 1.16 30.41 2.56
CA GLU A 58 -0.02 31.22 2.27
C GLU A 58 0.03 32.59 2.95
N PRO A 59 -0.47 33.68 2.31
CA PRO A 59 -0.51 35.02 2.88
C PRO A 59 -1.67 35.21 3.89
N ILE A 60 -1.98 34.18 4.67
CA ILE A 60 -2.98 34.20 5.74
C ILE A 60 -2.37 33.67 7.03
N SER A 61 -2.99 33.91 8.17
CA SER A 61 -2.47 33.41 9.44
C SER A 61 -2.45 31.88 9.46
N LEU A 62 -1.44 31.31 10.13
CA LEU A 62 -1.28 29.87 10.27
C LEU A 62 -2.57 29.22 10.85
N LYS A 63 -3.23 29.89 11.79
CA LYS A 63 -4.48 29.41 12.38
C LYS A 63 -5.58 29.25 11.31
N LYS A 64 -5.81 30.27 10.48
CA LYS A 64 -6.80 30.23 9.39
C LYS A 64 -6.48 29.14 8.35
N SER A 65 -5.20 28.94 8.03
CA SER A 65 -4.79 27.87 7.12
C SER A 65 -5.08 26.49 7.71
N ILE A 66 -4.77 26.24 8.99
CA ILE A 66 -5.09 24.99 9.70
C ILE A 66 -6.60 24.75 9.76
N GLU A 67 -7.38 25.76 10.14
CA GLU A 67 -8.85 25.67 10.21
C GLU A 67 -9.46 25.30 8.85
N ARG A 68 -9.03 25.96 7.78
CA ARG A 68 -9.48 25.67 6.42
C ARG A 68 -9.18 24.22 5.99
N LEU A 69 -7.97 23.73 6.26
CA LEU A 69 -7.62 22.36 5.95
C LEU A 69 -8.40 21.36 6.81
N SER A 70 -8.60 21.65 8.09
CA SER A 70 -9.36 20.80 9.01
C SER A 70 -10.83 20.68 8.59
N ILE A 71 -11.48 21.80 8.25
CA ILE A 71 -12.85 21.83 7.71
C ILE A 71 -12.90 21.07 6.37
N GLY A 72 -11.91 21.27 5.52
CA GLY A 72 -11.80 20.56 4.25
C GLY A 72 -11.75 19.04 4.41
N LEU A 73 -10.97 18.54 5.37
CA LEU A 73 -10.89 17.10 5.69
C LEU A 73 -12.22 16.56 6.21
N GLU A 74 -12.89 17.31 7.09
CA GLU A 74 -14.19 16.92 7.63
C GLU A 74 -15.27 16.84 6.54
N ASN A 75 -15.29 17.82 5.63
CA ASN A 75 -16.26 17.87 4.53
C ASN A 75 -15.97 16.83 3.44
N LEU A 76 -14.70 16.47 3.23
CA LEU A 76 -14.30 15.44 2.28
C LEU A 76 -14.79 14.06 2.73
N GLY A 77 -14.68 13.77 4.02
CA GLY A 77 -15.08 12.48 4.58
C GLY A 77 -14.40 11.30 3.92
N GLU A 78 -15.18 10.26 3.66
CA GLU A 78 -14.72 9.00 3.05
C GLU A 78 -14.75 9.03 1.52
N SER A 79 -14.38 10.11 0.86
CA SER A 79 -14.50 10.21 -0.59
C SER A 79 -14.00 8.95 -1.33
N GLU A 80 -14.92 8.03 -1.64
CA GLU A 80 -14.63 6.82 -2.41
C GLU A 80 -14.23 7.19 -3.85
N ALA A 81 -14.80 8.25 -4.42
CA ALA A 81 -14.48 8.72 -5.75
C ALA A 81 -12.95 8.98 -5.95
N MET A 82 -12.24 9.49 -4.93
CA MET A 82 -10.79 9.66 -5.05
C MET A 82 -10.05 8.32 -5.13
N LEU A 83 -10.53 7.30 -4.44
CA LEU A 83 -9.97 5.96 -4.50
C LEU A 83 -10.26 5.33 -5.87
N GLU A 84 -11.49 5.46 -6.35
CA GLU A 84 -11.92 4.96 -7.66
C GLU A 84 -11.12 5.62 -8.79
N ASN A 85 -10.98 6.94 -8.78
CA ASN A 85 -10.19 7.66 -9.78
C ASN A 85 -8.71 7.24 -9.75
N PHE A 86 -8.13 7.04 -8.55
CA PHE A 86 -6.75 6.54 -8.46
C PHE A 86 -6.62 5.09 -8.94
N ALA A 87 -7.58 4.25 -8.59
CA ALA A 87 -7.60 2.86 -9.03
C ALA A 87 -7.77 2.76 -10.56
N GLU A 88 -8.56 3.64 -11.17
CA GLU A 88 -8.67 3.74 -12.63
C GLU A 88 -7.34 4.18 -13.27
N MET A 89 -6.65 5.18 -12.70
CA MET A 89 -5.31 5.56 -13.16
C MET A 89 -4.31 4.39 -13.07
N ALA A 90 -4.47 3.51 -12.09
CA ALA A 90 -3.61 2.34 -11.92
C ALA A 90 -3.92 1.22 -12.92
N ARG A 91 -5.12 1.22 -13.53
CA ARG A 91 -5.64 0.13 -14.38
C ARG A 91 -4.69 -0.25 -15.52
N GLU A 92 -4.05 0.72 -16.16
CA GLU A 92 -3.11 0.48 -17.27
C GLU A 92 -1.87 -0.34 -16.87
N ARG A 93 -1.60 -0.45 -15.56
CA ARG A 93 -0.48 -1.19 -14.99
C ARG A 93 -0.89 -2.56 -14.45
N ILE A 94 -2.19 -2.84 -14.43
CA ILE A 94 -2.76 -4.07 -13.87
C ILE A 94 -2.98 -5.08 -14.99
N ASP A 95 -2.50 -6.29 -14.77
CA ASP A 95 -2.62 -7.44 -15.68
C ASP A 95 -2.85 -8.74 -14.87
N ASP A 96 -2.96 -9.86 -15.58
CA ASP A 96 -3.16 -11.18 -14.96
C ASP A 96 -1.99 -11.64 -14.09
N ASN A 97 -0.80 -11.06 -14.25
CA ASN A 97 0.39 -11.35 -13.45
C ASN A 97 0.54 -10.42 -12.25
N THR A 98 -0.33 -9.42 -12.11
CA THR A 98 -0.31 -8.49 -11.00
C THR A 98 -0.58 -9.23 -9.68
N ILE A 99 0.20 -8.92 -8.65
CA ILE A 99 0.02 -9.49 -7.32
C ILE A 99 -0.65 -8.43 -6.45
N PHE A 100 -1.91 -8.64 -6.08
CA PHE A 100 -2.61 -7.83 -5.10
C PHE A 100 -2.29 -8.34 -3.71
N VAL A 101 -1.50 -7.59 -2.98
CA VAL A 101 -1.13 -7.91 -1.61
C VAL A 101 -2.04 -7.18 -0.66
N GLY A 102 -2.84 -7.92 0.12
CA GLY A 102 -3.72 -7.38 1.14
C GLY A 102 -3.19 -7.66 2.55
N ASP A 103 -3.22 -6.64 3.40
CA ASP A 103 -2.88 -6.81 4.82
C ASP A 103 -3.53 -5.74 5.69
N GLY A 104 -3.69 -6.05 6.98
CA GLY A 104 -4.11 -5.12 8.01
C GLY A 104 -2.91 -4.48 8.71
N SER A 105 -3.11 -3.26 9.19
CA SER A 105 -2.15 -2.58 10.07
C SER A 105 -2.91 -1.80 11.14
N ASP A 106 -2.17 -1.33 12.13
CA ASP A 106 -2.65 -0.45 13.18
C ASP A 106 -2.30 1.02 12.87
N LEU A 107 -3.07 1.95 13.43
CA LEU A 107 -2.75 3.36 13.58
C LEU A 107 -2.82 3.70 15.04
N THR A 108 -1.68 3.71 15.73
CA THR A 108 -1.65 3.86 17.18
C THR A 108 -1.82 5.29 17.65
N LYS A 109 -2.56 5.47 18.76
CA LYS A 109 -2.83 6.73 19.45
C LYS A 109 -2.77 6.55 20.97
N PRO A 110 -1.62 6.15 21.54
CA PRO A 110 -1.52 5.75 22.95
C PRO A 110 -1.99 6.84 23.93
N TYR A 111 -1.79 8.10 23.58
CA TYR A 111 -2.22 9.25 24.40
C TYR A 111 -3.54 9.86 23.96
N GLY A 112 -4.25 9.24 23.02
CA GLY A 112 -5.53 9.73 22.49
C GLY A 112 -6.62 9.69 23.57
N LYS A 113 -7.38 10.82 23.73
CA LYS A 113 -8.50 10.90 24.68
C LYS A 113 -9.82 11.28 24.02
N ALA A 114 -9.79 12.11 22.99
CA ALA A 114 -10.97 12.71 22.36
C ALA A 114 -11.01 12.44 20.85
N PHE A 115 -10.63 11.24 20.44
CA PHE A 115 -10.75 10.77 19.08
C PHE A 115 -12.03 9.94 18.95
N GLU A 116 -12.77 10.18 17.89
CA GLU A 116 -14.00 9.46 17.58
C GLU A 116 -13.70 7.98 17.31
N CYS A 117 -14.52 7.07 17.87
CA CYS A 117 -14.39 5.62 17.70
C CYS A 117 -12.98 5.06 18.02
N LEU A 118 -12.28 5.66 19.01
CA LEU A 118 -10.95 5.20 19.40
C LEU A 118 -11.05 3.90 20.19
N GLU A 119 -10.41 2.84 19.74
CA GLU A 119 -10.47 1.50 20.32
C GLU A 119 -9.09 0.91 20.61
N ARG A 120 -9.06 -0.28 21.20
CA ARG A 120 -7.84 -1.04 21.41
C ARG A 120 -7.46 -1.79 20.14
N VAL A 121 -6.22 -1.59 19.73
CA VAL A 121 -5.58 -2.29 18.60
C VAL A 121 -4.30 -2.98 19.07
N HIS A 122 -3.90 -4.01 18.37
CA HIS A 122 -2.60 -4.62 18.61
C HIS A 122 -1.54 -3.86 17.83
N ASP A 123 -0.66 -3.15 18.56
CA ASP A 123 0.52 -2.52 17.96
C ASP A 123 1.52 -3.61 17.55
N GLY A 124 1.56 -3.89 16.25
CA GLY A 124 2.45 -4.91 15.68
C GLY A 124 3.93 -4.58 15.86
N SER A 125 4.29 -3.32 16.04
CA SER A 125 5.67 -2.87 16.23
C SER A 125 6.15 -3.03 17.67
N ALA A 126 5.29 -2.75 18.64
CA ALA A 126 5.58 -2.83 20.07
C ALA A 126 5.15 -4.17 20.71
N GLY A 127 4.36 -4.98 20.01
CA GLY A 127 3.85 -6.26 20.52
C GLY A 127 2.88 -6.14 21.69
N LYS A 128 2.16 -5.01 21.80
CA LYS A 128 1.26 -4.72 22.93
C LYS A 128 -0.08 -4.14 22.47
N GLN A 129 -1.05 -4.14 23.37
CA GLN A 129 -2.33 -3.48 23.13
C GLN A 129 -2.20 -1.98 23.36
N GLU A 130 -2.61 -1.19 22.37
CA GLU A 130 -2.63 0.27 22.42
C GLU A 130 -3.99 0.80 21.95
N LYS A 131 -4.24 2.10 22.18
CA LYS A 131 -5.38 2.78 21.57
C LYS A 131 -5.07 3.11 20.12
N GLY A 132 -6.06 2.97 19.23
CA GLY A 132 -5.84 3.24 17.81
C GLY A 132 -7.02 2.88 16.93
N TYR A 133 -6.69 2.68 15.65
CA TYR A 133 -7.59 2.25 14.58
C TYR A 133 -6.95 1.12 13.81
N TRP A 134 -7.78 0.30 13.20
CA TRP A 134 -7.33 -0.67 12.22
C TRP A 134 -7.32 -0.07 10.81
N THR A 135 -6.38 -0.51 10.00
CA THR A 135 -6.41 -0.28 8.55
C THR A 135 -6.45 -1.60 7.83
N LEU A 136 -7.09 -1.60 6.67
CA LEU A 136 -6.98 -2.65 5.67
C LEU A 136 -6.58 -1.99 4.35
N GLU A 137 -5.50 -2.47 3.75
CA GLU A 137 -5.01 -1.92 2.50
C GLU A 137 -4.66 -3.03 1.52
N PHE A 138 -4.81 -2.72 0.23
CA PHE A 138 -4.25 -3.52 -0.84
C PHE A 138 -3.26 -2.70 -1.66
N ALA A 139 -2.13 -3.32 -1.94
CA ALA A 139 -1.14 -2.78 -2.84
C ALA A 139 -0.97 -3.73 -4.03
N ALA A 140 -0.90 -3.16 -5.24
CA ALA A 140 -0.58 -3.90 -6.44
C ALA A 140 0.94 -3.91 -6.66
N LEU A 141 1.48 -5.10 -6.87
CA LEU A 141 2.85 -5.33 -7.32
C LEU A 141 2.77 -5.71 -8.80
N THR A 142 3.09 -4.76 -9.66
CA THR A 142 2.94 -4.91 -11.11
C THR A 142 4.25 -5.36 -11.76
N HIS A 143 4.14 -6.06 -12.89
CA HIS A 143 5.31 -6.60 -13.58
C HIS A 143 6.27 -5.47 -14.04
N GLY A 144 7.55 -5.65 -13.75
CA GLY A 144 8.60 -4.68 -14.11
C GLY A 144 8.71 -3.47 -13.18
N HIS A 145 7.80 -3.30 -12.21
CA HIS A 145 7.82 -2.22 -11.23
C HIS A 145 8.19 -2.73 -9.84
N LYS A 146 9.00 -1.96 -9.12
CA LYS A 146 9.52 -2.37 -7.81
C LYS A 146 8.74 -1.79 -6.64
N THR A 147 8.01 -0.70 -6.87
CA THR A 147 7.29 0.04 -5.84
C THR A 147 5.84 -0.44 -5.73
N PRO A 148 5.36 -0.81 -4.54
CA PRO A 148 3.96 -1.16 -4.35
C PRO A 148 3.06 0.03 -4.68
N LEU A 149 2.02 -0.18 -5.48
CA LEU A 149 1.03 0.82 -5.83
C LEU A 149 -0.21 0.65 -4.95
N PRO A 150 -0.58 1.61 -4.07
CA PRO A 150 -1.74 1.48 -3.21
C PRO A 150 -3.02 1.54 -4.04
N VAL A 151 -3.78 0.46 -4.07
CA VAL A 151 -5.01 0.35 -4.88
C VAL A 151 -6.29 0.31 -4.05
N TYR A 152 -6.18 0.11 -2.75
CA TYR A 152 -7.29 0.17 -1.80
C TYR A 152 -6.77 0.56 -0.42
N ASP A 153 -7.54 1.40 0.28
CA ASP A 153 -7.28 1.77 1.66
C ASP A 153 -8.58 1.98 2.45
N ARG A 154 -8.60 1.50 3.68
CA ARG A 154 -9.71 1.69 4.61
C ARG A 154 -9.19 1.82 6.04
N VAL A 155 -9.62 2.85 6.76
CA VAL A 155 -9.48 2.95 8.22
C VAL A 155 -10.81 2.60 8.84
N TYR A 156 -10.82 1.71 9.84
CA TYR A 156 -12.03 1.30 10.54
C TYR A 156 -11.79 1.09 12.04
N SER A 157 -12.88 1.07 12.79
CA SER A 157 -12.89 0.78 14.22
C SER A 157 -13.97 -0.24 14.55
N VAL A 158 -13.72 -1.09 15.52
CA VAL A 158 -14.72 -2.05 16.01
C VAL A 158 -15.89 -1.37 16.73
N SER A 159 -15.71 -0.13 17.23
CA SER A 159 -16.78 0.66 17.86
C SER A 159 -17.56 1.54 16.89
N GLU A 160 -17.22 1.47 15.60
CA GLU A 160 -17.95 2.21 14.58
C GLU A 160 -19.35 1.63 14.33
N ALA A 161 -20.36 2.49 14.22
CA ALA A 161 -21.69 2.05 13.83
C ALA A 161 -21.64 1.38 12.44
N GLY A 162 -22.14 0.13 12.38
CA GLY A 162 -22.14 -0.66 11.13
C GLY A 162 -20.91 -1.54 10.93
N TYR A 163 -19.90 -1.50 11.79
CA TYR A 163 -18.84 -2.52 11.78
C TYR A 163 -19.43 -3.91 12.05
N LYS A 164 -19.05 -4.89 11.26
CA LYS A 164 -19.51 -6.28 11.40
C LYS A 164 -18.38 -7.21 11.83
N SER A 165 -17.31 -7.24 11.05
CA SER A 165 -16.13 -8.08 11.32
C SER A 165 -14.97 -7.67 10.42
N GLN A 166 -13.76 -8.10 10.76
CA GLN A 166 -12.58 -7.94 9.92
C GLN A 166 -12.76 -8.65 8.56
N ALA A 167 -13.41 -9.81 8.53
CA ALA A 167 -13.72 -10.52 7.29
C ALA A 167 -14.65 -9.68 6.40
N ASN A 168 -15.63 -8.98 6.97
CA ASN A 168 -16.52 -8.09 6.21
C ASN A 168 -15.76 -6.90 5.59
N GLU A 169 -14.77 -6.34 6.30
CA GLU A 169 -13.92 -5.28 5.73
C GLU A 169 -13.06 -5.83 4.58
N LEU A 170 -12.53 -7.06 4.70
CA LEU A 170 -11.86 -7.73 3.60
C LEU A 170 -12.80 -7.94 2.39
N PHE A 171 -14.04 -8.36 2.60
CA PHE A 171 -14.98 -8.60 1.50
C PHE A 171 -15.33 -7.31 0.75
N LYS A 172 -15.45 -6.17 1.45
CA LYS A 172 -15.58 -4.85 0.81
C LYS A 172 -14.38 -4.52 -0.08
N ALA A 173 -13.17 -4.79 0.42
CA ALA A 173 -11.94 -4.56 -0.35
C ALA A 173 -11.87 -5.48 -1.59
N LEU A 174 -12.18 -6.76 -1.45
CA LEU A 174 -12.22 -7.70 -2.56
C LEU A 174 -13.30 -7.32 -3.60
N GLN A 175 -14.47 -6.89 -3.12
CA GLN A 175 -15.53 -6.38 -4.00
C GLN A 175 -15.04 -5.17 -4.80
N PHE A 176 -14.43 -4.18 -4.17
CA PHE A 176 -13.85 -3.02 -4.83
C PHE A 176 -12.83 -3.42 -5.91
N LEU A 177 -11.91 -4.33 -5.57
CA LEU A 177 -10.90 -4.81 -6.53
C LEU A 177 -11.54 -5.53 -7.73
N ARG A 178 -12.62 -6.30 -7.52
CA ARG A 178 -13.37 -6.94 -8.61
C ARG A 178 -14.08 -5.94 -9.50
N GLU A 179 -14.76 -4.98 -8.92
CA GLU A 179 -15.47 -3.93 -9.66
C GLU A 179 -14.50 -3.09 -10.49
N THR A 180 -13.30 -2.86 -9.96
CA THR A 180 -12.28 -2.06 -10.65
C THR A 180 -11.48 -2.88 -11.66
N TYR A 181 -10.97 -4.06 -11.31
CA TYR A 181 -9.99 -4.81 -12.11
C TYR A 181 -10.49 -6.17 -12.61
N GLY A 182 -11.76 -6.52 -12.32
CA GLY A 182 -12.30 -7.83 -12.67
C GLY A 182 -11.59 -8.97 -11.94
N SER A 183 -11.37 -10.06 -12.66
CA SER A 183 -10.67 -11.26 -12.16
C SER A 183 -9.14 -11.18 -12.30
N GLN A 184 -8.61 -10.10 -12.84
CA GLN A 184 -7.17 -9.95 -13.08
C GLN A 184 -6.34 -10.07 -11.79
N GLY A 185 -5.15 -10.64 -11.92
CA GLY A 185 -4.14 -10.74 -10.88
C GLY A 185 -4.42 -11.78 -9.80
N ILE A 186 -3.50 -11.90 -8.86
CA ILE A 186 -3.48 -12.90 -7.80
C ILE A 186 -3.63 -12.21 -6.44
N ARG A 187 -4.68 -12.55 -5.67
CA ARG A 187 -4.89 -12.03 -4.30
C ARG A 187 -3.97 -12.79 -3.34
N THR A 188 -3.09 -12.08 -2.66
CA THR A 188 -2.10 -12.68 -1.74
C THR A 188 -2.31 -12.15 -0.34
N LEU A 189 -2.65 -13.03 0.60
CA LEU A 189 -3.04 -12.70 1.97
C LEU A 189 -2.22 -13.45 3.01
N ASP A 190 -2.09 -12.87 4.20
CA ASP A 190 -1.43 -13.50 5.33
C ASP A 190 -2.34 -14.52 6.05
N ARG A 191 -1.76 -15.22 7.00
CA ARG A 191 -2.39 -16.23 7.85
C ARG A 191 -3.64 -15.72 8.58
N GLY A 192 -3.69 -14.45 8.94
CA GLY A 192 -4.85 -13.83 9.59
C GLY A 192 -6.13 -13.92 8.78
N TYR A 193 -6.03 -14.14 7.46
CA TYR A 193 -7.17 -14.28 6.54
C TYR A 193 -7.47 -15.74 6.14
N ASP A 194 -6.82 -16.71 6.77
CA ASP A 194 -7.05 -18.12 6.52
C ASP A 194 -8.39 -18.59 7.14
N SER A 195 -9.50 -18.30 6.47
CA SER A 195 -10.85 -18.74 6.87
C SER A 195 -11.63 -19.37 5.73
N ASN A 196 -12.60 -20.21 6.09
CA ASN A 196 -13.45 -20.87 5.10
C ASN A 196 -14.30 -19.86 4.31
N GLU A 197 -14.73 -18.78 4.95
CA GLU A 197 -15.52 -17.70 4.35
C GLU A 197 -14.72 -16.98 3.26
N VAL A 198 -13.44 -16.69 3.53
CA VAL A 198 -12.54 -16.06 2.55
C VAL A 198 -12.34 -16.95 1.34
N TYR A 199 -12.13 -18.26 1.53
CA TYR A 199 -12.01 -19.19 0.41
C TYR A 199 -13.31 -19.35 -0.38
N LYS A 200 -14.48 -19.37 0.30
CA LYS A 200 -15.78 -19.37 -0.37
C LYS A 200 -15.95 -18.15 -1.26
N GLU A 201 -15.55 -16.99 -0.77
CA GLU A 201 -15.61 -15.74 -1.52
C GLU A 201 -14.76 -15.81 -2.80
N PHE A 202 -13.50 -16.23 -2.68
CA PHE A 202 -12.62 -16.39 -3.84
C PHE A 202 -13.19 -17.37 -4.88
N PHE A 203 -13.67 -18.55 -4.45
CA PHE A 203 -14.23 -19.51 -5.37
C PHE A 203 -15.56 -19.07 -6.00
N ARG A 204 -16.37 -18.30 -5.25
CA ARG A 204 -17.63 -17.74 -5.78
C ARG A 204 -17.39 -16.84 -6.97
N HIS A 205 -16.30 -16.08 -6.94
CA HIS A 205 -15.99 -15.07 -7.94
C HIS A 205 -14.88 -15.49 -8.91
N GLY A 206 -14.39 -16.72 -8.84
CA GLY A 206 -13.33 -17.21 -9.72
C GLY A 206 -11.99 -16.51 -9.57
N GLU A 207 -11.73 -15.93 -8.40
CA GLU A 207 -10.51 -15.17 -8.14
C GLU A 207 -9.32 -16.10 -7.84
N LEU A 208 -8.17 -15.76 -8.38
CA LEU A 208 -6.91 -16.43 -8.08
C LEU A 208 -6.34 -15.93 -6.75
N PHE A 209 -5.90 -16.86 -5.91
CA PHE A 209 -5.39 -16.51 -4.59
C PHE A 209 -4.18 -17.33 -4.14
N ILE A 210 -3.40 -16.76 -3.23
CA ILE A 210 -2.38 -17.40 -2.41
C ILE A 210 -2.57 -16.93 -0.98
N VAL A 211 -2.94 -17.82 -0.07
CA VAL A 211 -3.14 -17.50 1.34
C VAL A 211 -2.21 -18.38 2.19
N ARG A 212 -1.53 -17.76 3.17
CA ARG A 212 -0.76 -18.53 4.15
C ARG A 212 -1.71 -19.24 5.10
N ALA A 213 -1.57 -20.56 5.20
CA ALA A 213 -2.42 -21.38 6.05
C ALA A 213 -1.98 -21.31 7.52
N ASP A 214 -2.96 -21.36 8.42
CA ASP A 214 -2.74 -21.55 9.85
C ASP A 214 -2.33 -23.01 10.13
N LYS A 215 -1.38 -23.18 11.03
CA LYS A 215 -0.85 -24.50 11.37
C LYS A 215 -1.84 -25.45 12.04
N GLN A 216 -2.93 -24.90 12.58
CA GLN A 216 -3.99 -25.69 13.22
C GLN A 216 -5.06 -26.14 12.23
N ARG A 217 -5.02 -25.67 10.97
CA ARG A 217 -6.00 -26.03 9.95
C ARG A 217 -5.97 -27.52 9.64
N ASN A 218 -7.17 -28.11 9.44
CA ASN A 218 -7.31 -29.46 8.92
C ASN A 218 -7.53 -29.43 7.40
N VAL A 219 -6.92 -30.38 6.72
CA VAL A 219 -7.08 -30.61 5.27
C VAL A 219 -7.43 -32.07 5.01
N ILE A 220 -8.12 -32.32 3.91
CA ILE A 220 -8.37 -33.68 3.39
C ILE A 220 -7.29 -33.98 2.36
N CYS A 221 -6.50 -35.02 2.65
CA CYS A 221 -5.40 -35.46 1.86
C CYS A 221 -5.56 -36.95 1.56
N LYS A 222 -5.69 -37.34 0.29
CA LYS A 222 -5.96 -38.73 -0.12
C LYS A 222 -7.16 -39.37 0.62
N GLY A 223 -8.23 -38.60 0.77
CA GLY A 223 -9.48 -39.07 1.43
C GLY A 223 -9.43 -39.05 2.97
N LYS A 224 -8.30 -38.67 3.61
CA LYS A 224 -8.18 -38.63 5.07
C LYS A 224 -8.03 -37.21 5.55
N THR A 225 -8.77 -36.86 6.60
CA THR A 225 -8.60 -35.57 7.30
C THR A 225 -7.35 -35.62 8.16
N VAL A 226 -6.43 -34.68 7.95
CA VAL A 226 -5.17 -34.56 8.67
C VAL A 226 -4.89 -33.09 8.98
N ASN A 227 -4.14 -32.83 10.04
CA ASN A 227 -3.65 -31.49 10.30
C ASN A 227 -2.66 -31.06 9.21
N ILE A 228 -2.79 -29.81 8.73
CA ILE A 228 -2.00 -29.27 7.61
C ILE A 228 -0.50 -29.27 7.87
N LEU A 229 -0.05 -28.97 9.11
CA LEU A 229 1.36 -29.00 9.49
C LEU A 229 1.91 -30.44 9.45
N GLN A 230 1.11 -31.41 9.90
CA GLN A 230 1.49 -32.83 9.79
C GLN A 230 1.57 -33.28 8.34
N ALA A 231 0.61 -32.86 7.50
CA ALA A 231 0.66 -33.11 6.06
C ALA A 231 1.93 -32.50 5.43
N ALA A 232 2.23 -31.25 5.75
CA ALA A 232 3.42 -30.55 5.24
C ALA A 232 4.74 -31.23 5.68
N LYS A 233 4.88 -31.63 6.96
CA LYS A 233 6.08 -32.32 7.48
C LYS A 233 6.34 -33.69 6.81
N ARG A 234 5.31 -34.35 6.27
CA ARG A 234 5.46 -35.62 5.53
C ARG A 234 5.97 -35.43 4.10
N LEU A 235 5.91 -34.20 3.58
CA LEU A 235 6.34 -33.90 2.22
C LEU A 235 7.86 -33.64 2.20
N LYS A 236 8.55 -34.38 1.33
CA LYS A 236 9.99 -34.21 1.09
C LYS A 236 10.16 -33.20 -0.03
N GLY A 237 10.50 -31.96 0.16
CA GLY A 237 10.62 -30.96 -0.88
C GLY A 237 11.24 -31.49 -2.19
N LYS A 238 10.53 -31.31 -3.31
CA LYS A 238 10.91 -31.84 -4.64
C LYS A 238 11.66 -30.80 -5.48
N TYR A 239 11.31 -29.51 -5.32
CA TYR A 239 11.83 -28.43 -6.17
C TYR A 239 12.77 -27.57 -5.34
N ALA A 240 14.01 -27.38 -5.80
CA ALA A 240 14.97 -26.49 -5.16
C ALA A 240 14.62 -25.02 -5.41
N LEU A 241 14.69 -24.19 -4.37
CA LEU A 241 14.51 -22.76 -4.43
C LEU A 241 15.65 -22.07 -3.67
N PRO A 242 16.63 -21.46 -4.36
CA PRO A 242 17.64 -20.67 -3.71
C PRO A 242 17.02 -19.42 -3.08
N PHE A 243 17.36 -19.14 -1.84
CA PHE A 243 16.92 -17.98 -1.08
C PHE A 243 18.12 -17.23 -0.53
N THR A 244 18.28 -15.96 -0.90
CA THR A 244 19.33 -15.10 -0.35
C THR A 244 18.85 -14.48 0.95
N THR A 245 19.54 -14.77 2.05
CA THR A 245 19.24 -14.20 3.38
C THR A 245 19.58 -12.70 3.43
N LYS A 246 19.12 -12.01 4.47
CA LYS A 246 19.51 -10.60 4.72
C LYS A 246 21.03 -10.42 4.91
N SER A 247 21.75 -11.45 5.32
CA SER A 247 23.20 -11.45 5.44
C SER A 247 23.93 -11.69 4.11
N GLY A 248 23.21 -11.98 3.02
CA GLY A 248 23.79 -12.29 1.72
C GLY A 248 24.12 -13.79 1.52
N GLU A 249 23.88 -14.64 2.50
CA GLU A 249 24.07 -16.08 2.41
C GLU A 249 22.99 -16.71 1.53
N ILE A 250 23.33 -17.64 0.66
CA ILE A 250 22.37 -18.39 -0.15
C ILE A 250 21.97 -19.66 0.59
N LYS A 251 20.71 -19.73 1.01
CA LYS A 251 20.10 -20.96 1.55
C LYS A 251 19.31 -21.68 0.46
N TYR A 252 19.51 -22.98 0.34
CA TYR A 252 18.76 -23.83 -0.57
C TYR A 252 17.52 -24.39 0.13
N CYS A 253 16.39 -23.74 -0.07
CA CYS A 253 15.10 -24.21 0.39
C CYS A 253 14.52 -25.23 -0.60
N LYS A 254 13.56 -26.02 -0.16
CA LYS A 254 12.87 -27.00 -0.99
C LYS A 254 11.37 -26.76 -0.97
N VAL A 255 10.74 -26.83 -2.15
CA VAL A 255 9.30 -26.68 -2.31
C VAL A 255 8.68 -28.04 -2.57
N SER A 256 7.57 -28.32 -1.89
CA SER A 256 6.70 -29.45 -2.15
C SER A 256 5.28 -29.00 -2.43
N VAL A 257 4.53 -29.80 -3.19
CA VAL A 257 3.16 -29.51 -3.57
C VAL A 257 2.31 -30.75 -3.41
N GLN A 258 1.10 -30.57 -2.89
CA GLN A 258 0.10 -31.60 -2.74
C GLN A 258 -1.29 -31.05 -3.01
N THR A 259 -2.13 -31.79 -3.75
CA THR A 259 -3.54 -31.47 -3.87
C THR A 259 -4.25 -31.86 -2.58
N VAL A 260 -5.05 -30.96 -2.05
CA VAL A 260 -5.86 -31.13 -0.84
C VAL A 260 -7.24 -30.51 -1.05
N SER A 261 -8.18 -30.84 -0.18
CA SER A 261 -9.43 -30.09 0.00
C SER A 261 -9.61 -29.70 1.45
N LEU A 262 -10.52 -28.78 1.73
CA LEU A 262 -10.86 -28.41 3.11
C LEU A 262 -12.15 -29.14 3.51
N PRO A 263 -12.29 -29.59 4.77
CA PRO A 263 -13.52 -30.28 5.21
C PRO A 263 -14.81 -29.49 4.93
N ALA A 264 -14.77 -28.16 5.16
CA ALA A 264 -15.91 -27.27 4.88
C ALA A 264 -16.10 -26.92 3.39
N LEU A 265 -15.19 -27.34 2.51
CA LEU A 265 -15.15 -27.05 1.08
C LEU A 265 -14.72 -28.30 0.29
N SER A 266 -15.26 -29.46 0.65
CA SER A 266 -14.84 -30.77 0.13
C SER A 266 -14.95 -30.92 -1.40
N GLY A 267 -15.87 -30.15 -2.04
CA GLY A 267 -16.01 -30.09 -3.50
C GLY A 267 -14.99 -29.17 -4.21
N ARG A 268 -14.12 -28.49 -3.48
CA ARG A 268 -13.12 -27.58 -4.05
C ARG A 268 -11.71 -28.11 -3.85
N GLN A 269 -10.92 -28.08 -4.92
CA GLN A 269 -9.52 -28.48 -4.86
C GLN A 269 -8.63 -27.27 -4.56
N PHE A 270 -7.68 -27.48 -3.65
CA PHE A 270 -6.61 -26.56 -3.32
C PHE A 270 -5.28 -27.23 -3.60
N ARG A 271 -4.28 -26.43 -3.85
CA ARG A 271 -2.89 -26.83 -3.80
C ARG A 271 -2.29 -26.36 -2.49
N LEU A 272 -1.81 -27.30 -1.70
CA LEU A 272 -0.94 -27.02 -0.56
C LEU A 272 0.49 -26.95 -1.08
N VAL A 273 1.07 -25.74 -1.08
CA VAL A 273 2.46 -25.49 -1.46
C VAL A 273 3.26 -25.22 -0.18
N CYS A 274 4.29 -26.04 0.08
CA CYS A 274 5.09 -25.94 1.28
C CYS A 274 6.53 -25.56 0.94
N LEU A 275 7.08 -24.56 1.64
CA LEU A 275 8.49 -24.20 1.59
C LEU A 275 9.18 -24.73 2.85
N HIS A 276 10.20 -25.58 2.65
CA HIS A 276 11.00 -26.19 3.69
C HIS A 276 12.41 -25.57 3.74
N GLY A 277 12.99 -25.46 4.94
CA GLY A 277 14.37 -25.01 5.15
C GLY A 277 14.53 -23.48 5.32
N LEU A 278 13.43 -22.70 5.27
CA LEU A 278 13.48 -21.27 5.60
C LEU A 278 13.43 -21.04 7.12
N ALA A 279 12.61 -21.82 7.81
CA ALA A 279 12.45 -21.83 9.25
C ALA A 279 12.31 -23.29 9.73
N GLU A 280 12.18 -23.49 11.04
CA GLU A 280 11.98 -24.82 11.65
C GLU A 280 10.70 -25.49 11.13
N GLU A 281 9.58 -24.74 11.10
CA GLU A 281 8.33 -25.22 10.51
C GLU A 281 8.23 -24.79 9.03
N PRO A 282 7.67 -25.65 8.16
CA PRO A 282 7.46 -25.29 6.77
C PRO A 282 6.45 -24.15 6.64
N LEU A 283 6.71 -23.21 5.72
CA LEU A 283 5.72 -22.24 5.30
C LEU A 283 4.68 -22.96 4.43
N MET A 284 3.40 -22.89 4.81
CA MET A 284 2.30 -23.57 4.15
C MET A 284 1.40 -22.54 3.46
N LEU A 285 1.19 -22.73 2.16
CA LEU A 285 0.37 -21.86 1.32
C LEU A 285 -0.77 -22.67 0.70
N LEU A 286 -1.98 -22.14 0.77
CA LEU A 286 -3.15 -22.67 0.06
C LEU A 286 -3.44 -21.77 -1.15
N THR A 287 -3.65 -22.39 -2.30
CA THR A 287 -3.93 -21.68 -3.55
C THR A 287 -4.83 -22.50 -4.48
N ASN A 288 -5.56 -21.82 -5.37
CA ASN A 288 -6.31 -22.42 -6.47
C ASN A 288 -5.61 -22.30 -7.83
N LEU A 289 -4.38 -21.78 -7.87
CA LEU A 289 -3.61 -21.72 -9.12
C LEU A 289 -3.40 -23.11 -9.69
N GLU A 290 -3.67 -23.29 -10.99
CA GLU A 290 -3.66 -24.60 -11.64
C GLU A 290 -2.27 -25.27 -11.67
N GLN A 291 -2.31 -26.60 -11.83
CA GLN A 291 -1.13 -27.43 -11.86
C GLN A 291 -0.73 -27.66 -13.33
N GLY A 292 0.14 -26.84 -13.86
CA GLY A 292 0.68 -27.04 -15.22
C GLY A 292 2.20 -27.27 -15.22
N ASP A 293 2.95 -26.21 -15.02
CA ASP A 293 4.42 -26.21 -15.07
C ASP A 293 5.02 -26.38 -13.66
N PRO A 294 5.99 -27.30 -13.46
CA PRO A 294 6.77 -27.39 -12.21
C PRO A 294 7.37 -26.06 -11.74
N ARG A 295 7.69 -25.15 -12.67
CA ARG A 295 8.17 -23.81 -12.36
C ARG A 295 7.14 -22.96 -11.62
N LEU A 296 5.84 -23.18 -11.86
CA LEU A 296 4.76 -22.48 -11.14
C LEU A 296 4.76 -22.81 -9.64
N ASN A 297 5.26 -23.98 -9.24
CA ASN A 297 5.32 -24.36 -7.83
C ASN A 297 6.27 -23.47 -7.02
N THR A 298 7.43 -23.13 -7.59
CA THR A 298 8.37 -22.20 -6.97
C THR A 298 7.92 -20.75 -7.14
N ALA A 299 7.17 -20.43 -8.22
CA ALA A 299 6.61 -19.11 -8.44
C ALA A 299 5.58 -18.74 -7.37
N VAL A 300 4.69 -19.67 -6.95
CA VAL A 300 3.73 -19.44 -5.85
C VAL A 300 4.45 -18.97 -4.58
N VAL A 301 5.56 -19.63 -4.23
CA VAL A 301 6.35 -19.24 -3.05
C VAL A 301 6.99 -17.86 -3.25
N LYS A 302 7.57 -17.59 -4.43
CA LYS A 302 8.17 -16.27 -4.73
C LYS A 302 7.15 -15.16 -4.65
N VAL A 303 5.96 -15.37 -5.23
CA VAL A 303 4.83 -14.44 -5.18
C VAL A 303 4.44 -14.16 -3.73
N TYR A 304 4.25 -15.21 -2.93
CA TYR A 304 3.92 -15.04 -1.51
C TYR A 304 5.03 -14.29 -0.75
N LEU A 305 6.28 -14.60 -0.97
CA LEU A 305 7.39 -13.90 -0.32
C LEU A 305 7.46 -12.41 -0.69
N MET A 306 6.91 -12.00 -1.84
CA MET A 306 6.79 -10.59 -2.19
C MET A 306 5.74 -9.86 -1.34
N ARG A 307 4.84 -10.58 -0.63
CA ARG A 307 3.84 -9.99 0.26
C ARG A 307 4.44 -9.03 1.29
N TRP A 308 5.64 -9.30 1.80
CA TRP A 308 6.29 -8.43 2.78
C TRP A 308 6.46 -6.97 2.30
N ARG A 309 6.33 -6.69 0.99
CA ARG A 309 6.36 -5.33 0.46
C ARG A 309 5.22 -4.46 0.96
N ILE A 310 4.09 -5.03 1.40
CA ILE A 310 3.03 -4.25 2.02
C ILE A 310 3.45 -3.75 3.41
N GLU A 311 4.27 -4.49 4.13
CA GLU A 311 4.84 -4.06 5.41
C GLU A 311 5.78 -2.85 5.20
N GLU A 312 6.54 -2.83 4.10
CA GLU A 312 7.35 -1.66 3.70
C GLU A 312 6.46 -0.48 3.29
N HIS A 313 5.32 -0.73 2.63
CA HIS A 313 4.35 0.30 2.30
C HIS A 313 3.74 0.94 3.57
N PHE A 314 3.38 0.16 4.58
CA PHE A 314 2.94 0.68 5.87
C PHE A 314 4.04 1.48 6.56
N ARG A 315 5.24 0.92 6.63
CA ARG A 315 6.41 1.56 7.23
C ARG A 315 6.73 2.88 6.55
N PHE A 316 6.69 2.94 5.23
CA PHE A 316 6.93 4.14 4.46
C PHE A 316 6.00 5.28 4.90
N LYS A 317 4.69 5.06 4.96
CA LYS A 317 3.72 6.09 5.39
C LYS A 317 3.91 6.50 6.85
N LYS A 318 4.13 5.53 7.74
CA LYS A 318 4.34 5.80 9.17
C LYS A 318 5.62 6.60 9.41
N GLN A 319 6.71 6.32 8.70
CA GLN A 319 8.01 6.95 8.89
C GLN A 319 8.16 8.23 8.07
N GLU A 320 7.84 8.19 6.77
CA GLU A 320 8.08 9.32 5.88
C GLU A 320 7.10 10.47 6.11
N TYR A 321 5.85 10.18 6.39
CA TYR A 321 4.83 11.19 6.60
C TYR A 321 4.38 11.31 8.06
N GLY A 322 4.93 10.51 8.96
CA GLY A 322 4.53 10.48 10.36
C GLY A 322 3.03 10.24 10.50
N LEU A 323 2.49 9.25 9.77
CA LEU A 323 1.06 9.02 9.65
C LEU A 323 0.37 8.92 11.01
N GLU A 324 1.00 8.31 12.02
CA GLU A 324 0.46 8.21 13.37
C GLU A 324 0.49 9.53 14.18
N ASN A 325 1.10 10.59 13.65
CA ASN A 325 1.18 11.89 14.32
C ASN A 325 -0.02 12.82 14.04
N PHE A 326 -0.99 12.42 13.20
CA PHE A 326 -2.16 13.26 12.94
C PHE A 326 -2.89 13.66 14.24
N ARG A 327 -3.55 14.84 14.21
CA ARG A 327 -4.30 15.38 15.36
C ARG A 327 -5.76 15.69 15.05
N VAL A 328 -6.21 15.40 13.83
CA VAL A 328 -7.63 15.43 13.48
C VAL A 328 -8.36 14.34 14.27
N ARG A 329 -9.60 14.60 14.70
CA ARG A 329 -10.26 13.78 15.73
C ARG A 329 -11.48 13.02 15.23
N SER A 330 -12.21 13.55 14.25
CA SER A 330 -13.33 12.82 13.67
C SER A 330 -12.85 11.66 12.81
N LEU A 331 -13.58 10.56 12.81
CA LEU A 331 -13.22 9.38 12.01
C LEU A 331 -13.17 9.73 10.51
N LYS A 332 -14.06 10.62 10.04
CA LYS A 332 -14.06 11.16 8.67
C LYS A 332 -12.75 11.84 8.32
N SER A 333 -12.29 12.77 9.17
CA SER A 333 -11.01 13.47 8.94
C SER A 333 -9.80 12.54 9.05
N ILE A 334 -9.84 11.50 9.88
CA ILE A 334 -8.79 10.49 10.01
C ILE A 334 -8.70 9.69 8.72
N ARG A 335 -9.84 9.25 8.16
CA ARG A 335 -9.91 8.54 6.87
C ARG A 335 -9.40 9.41 5.72
N ALA A 336 -9.83 10.66 5.66
CA ALA A 336 -9.34 11.61 4.67
C ALA A 336 -7.81 11.80 4.77
N MET A 337 -7.26 11.95 5.98
CA MET A 337 -5.82 12.09 6.19
C MET A 337 -5.06 10.83 5.77
N HIS A 338 -5.56 9.66 6.11
CA HIS A 338 -5.00 8.37 5.69
C HIS A 338 -5.02 8.23 4.17
N ARG A 339 -6.15 8.58 3.52
CA ARG A 339 -6.30 8.59 2.08
C ARG A 339 -5.26 9.48 1.41
N PHE A 340 -5.00 10.69 1.92
CA PHE A 340 -3.96 11.57 1.38
C PHE A 340 -2.56 10.97 1.53
N ALA A 341 -2.27 10.26 2.63
CA ALA A 341 -0.99 9.56 2.78
C ALA A 341 -0.85 8.41 1.76
N CYS A 342 -1.91 7.66 1.50
CA CYS A 342 -1.93 6.62 0.47
C CYS A 342 -1.78 7.21 -0.94
N LEU A 343 -2.51 8.27 -1.27
CA LEU A 343 -2.42 8.95 -2.57
C LEU A 343 -1.02 9.54 -2.81
N LEU A 344 -0.42 10.16 -1.79
CA LEU A 344 0.95 10.66 -1.92
C LEU A 344 1.95 9.53 -2.10
N THR A 345 1.75 8.39 -1.42
CA THR A 345 2.56 7.19 -1.65
C THR A 345 2.39 6.67 -3.09
N GLY A 346 1.16 6.69 -3.61
CA GLY A 346 0.85 6.36 -5.00
C GLY A 346 1.54 7.30 -5.99
N PHE A 347 1.49 8.61 -5.75
CA PHE A 347 2.21 9.60 -6.56
C PHE A 347 3.73 9.32 -6.59
N VAL A 348 4.34 9.06 -5.44
CA VAL A 348 5.76 8.71 -5.36
C VAL A 348 6.06 7.39 -6.07
N ALA A 349 5.17 6.40 -5.98
CA ALA A 349 5.31 5.13 -6.69
C ALA A 349 5.27 5.33 -8.21
N LEU A 350 4.31 6.10 -8.70
CA LEU A 350 4.18 6.43 -10.11
C LEU A 350 5.43 7.15 -10.64
N LEU A 351 5.94 8.15 -9.92
CA LEU A 351 7.19 8.83 -10.28
C LEU A 351 8.42 7.91 -10.25
N SER A 352 8.45 6.95 -9.33
CA SER A 352 9.58 6.00 -9.19
C SER A 352 9.64 5.00 -10.32
N ASP A 353 8.51 4.72 -10.96
CA ASP A 353 8.34 3.71 -12.00
C ASP A 353 8.16 4.32 -13.41
N ASP A 354 8.11 5.65 -13.52
CA ASP A 354 7.92 6.32 -14.80
C ASP A 354 9.18 6.21 -15.65
N ARG A 355 9.11 5.33 -16.65
CA ARG A 355 10.18 5.14 -17.65
C ARG A 355 10.24 6.30 -18.64
N ASN A 356 9.17 7.08 -18.78
CA ASN A 356 9.07 8.17 -19.77
C ASN A 356 9.72 9.45 -19.25
N ASP A 357 9.76 9.70 -17.93
CA ASP A 357 10.55 10.81 -17.35
C ASP A 357 11.79 10.31 -16.59
N SER A 358 12.60 9.50 -17.26
CA SER A 358 13.88 9.04 -16.74
C SER A 358 14.78 10.19 -16.26
N VAL A 359 14.61 11.39 -16.81
CA VAL A 359 15.38 12.59 -16.45
C VAL A 359 14.95 13.14 -15.09
N LEU A 360 13.63 13.25 -14.82
CA LEU A 360 13.14 13.71 -13.51
C LEU A 360 13.51 12.71 -12.42
N PHE A 361 13.24 11.42 -12.65
CA PHE A 361 13.62 10.35 -11.75
C PHE A 361 15.13 10.37 -11.44
N SER A 362 15.97 10.42 -12.49
CA SER A 362 17.43 10.42 -12.33
C SER A 362 17.93 11.63 -11.55
N LYS A 363 17.36 12.82 -11.79
CA LYS A 363 17.70 14.03 -11.03
C LYS A 363 17.30 13.92 -9.57
N LEU A 364 16.08 13.46 -9.26
CA LEU A 364 15.62 13.25 -7.90
C LEU A 364 16.46 12.21 -7.18
N PHE A 365 16.74 11.10 -7.82
CA PHE A 365 17.57 10.04 -7.26
C PHE A 365 19.00 10.53 -6.98
N HIS A 366 19.60 11.29 -7.89
CA HIS A 366 20.91 11.90 -7.68
C HIS A 366 20.91 12.91 -6.51
N ILE A 367 19.88 13.74 -6.40
CA ILE A 367 19.70 14.66 -5.27
C ILE A 367 19.63 13.89 -3.96
N SER A 368 18.83 12.83 -3.90
CA SER A 368 18.75 11.97 -2.71
C SER A 368 20.11 11.41 -2.29
N GLN A 369 20.91 10.94 -3.24
CA GLN A 369 22.26 10.43 -2.95
C GLN A 369 23.20 11.50 -2.39
N ARG A 370 23.02 12.76 -2.79
CA ARG A 370 23.79 13.89 -2.25
C ARG A 370 23.37 14.28 -0.85
N ILE A 371 22.06 14.20 -0.54
CA ILE A 371 21.52 14.54 0.79
C ILE A 371 21.85 13.43 1.79
N TYR A 372 21.70 12.19 1.38
CA TYR A 372 21.94 10.99 2.16
C TYR A 372 22.90 10.05 1.44
N PRO A 373 24.23 10.34 1.49
CA PRO A 373 25.19 9.47 0.80
C PRO A 373 25.11 8.04 1.33
N PRO A 374 25.10 7.03 0.45
CA PRO A 374 25.00 5.65 0.86
C PRO A 374 26.18 5.28 1.77
N LYS A 375 25.89 4.91 3.00
CA LYS A 375 26.90 4.28 3.88
C LYS A 375 27.37 2.99 3.21
N LYS A 376 28.70 2.85 3.01
CA LYS A 376 29.39 1.84 2.17
C LYS A 376 29.04 0.36 2.42
N SER A 377 28.18 -0.02 3.35
CA SER A 377 28.05 -1.43 3.73
C SER A 377 26.66 -2.00 3.97
N LYS A 378 25.55 -1.24 3.91
CA LYS A 378 24.25 -1.78 4.39
C LYS A 378 23.00 -1.48 3.53
N ARG A 379 23.11 -0.98 2.31
CA ARG A 379 21.92 -0.60 1.51
C ARG A 379 21.68 -1.43 0.24
N ASN A 380 21.92 -2.74 0.28
CA ASN A 380 21.49 -3.65 -0.79
C ASN A 380 19.97 -3.83 -0.88
N GLY A 381 19.16 -3.00 -0.22
CA GLY A 381 17.71 -3.03 -0.20
C GLY A 381 17.05 -1.65 -0.11
N TYR A 382 17.74 -0.57 -0.50
CA TYR A 382 17.13 0.75 -0.47
C TYR A 382 16.05 0.86 -1.55
N PHE A 383 14.82 1.01 -1.10
CA PHE A 383 13.70 1.21 -2.01
C PHE A 383 13.77 2.59 -2.63
N ALA A 384 13.67 2.66 -3.95
CA ALA A 384 13.77 3.91 -4.70
C ALA A 384 12.77 4.97 -4.20
N HIS A 385 11.57 4.57 -3.77
CA HIS A 385 10.55 5.49 -3.30
C HIS A 385 10.95 6.31 -2.06
N TYR A 386 11.78 5.77 -1.13
CA TYR A 386 12.33 6.58 -0.03
C TYR A 386 13.24 7.67 -0.55
N ALA A 387 14.14 7.32 -1.48
CA ALA A 387 15.05 8.28 -2.10
C ALA A 387 14.29 9.39 -2.84
N ILE A 388 13.24 9.02 -3.54
CA ILE A 388 12.40 9.97 -4.28
C ILE A 388 11.63 10.88 -3.31
N ALA A 389 11.03 10.36 -2.25
CA ALA A 389 10.33 11.16 -1.24
C ALA A 389 11.28 12.17 -0.55
N ASP A 390 12.48 11.74 -0.18
CA ASP A 390 13.52 12.60 0.38
C ASP A 390 13.88 13.76 -0.58
N ALA A 391 14.10 13.42 -1.85
CA ALA A 391 14.47 14.42 -2.87
C ALA A 391 13.31 15.38 -3.16
N ILE A 392 12.05 14.90 -3.22
CA ILE A 392 10.86 15.74 -3.39
C ILE A 392 10.78 16.77 -2.27
N SER A 393 10.82 16.33 -1.02
CA SER A 393 10.77 17.23 0.15
C SER A 393 11.90 18.27 0.11
N PHE A 394 13.12 17.83 -0.15
CA PHE A 394 14.27 18.72 -0.26
C PHE A 394 14.11 19.77 -1.36
N VAL A 395 13.71 19.35 -2.56
CA VAL A 395 13.54 20.26 -3.71
C VAL A 395 12.41 21.25 -3.46
N LEU A 396 11.28 20.81 -2.93
CA LEU A 396 10.14 21.68 -2.63
C LEU A 396 10.49 22.71 -1.55
N SER A 397 11.22 22.33 -0.50
CA SER A 397 11.65 23.22 0.58
C SER A 397 12.65 24.32 0.14
N LYS A 398 13.29 24.19 -1.03
CA LYS A 398 14.17 25.23 -1.58
C LYS A 398 13.42 26.40 -2.22
N THR A 399 12.10 26.32 -2.30
CA THR A 399 11.27 27.39 -2.88
C THR A 399 10.28 27.91 -1.85
N LEU A 400 10.31 29.21 -1.57
CA LEU A 400 9.39 29.89 -0.64
C LEU A 400 8.00 30.15 -1.25
N VAL A 401 7.65 29.47 -2.34
CA VAL A 401 6.39 29.64 -3.07
C VAL A 401 5.62 28.34 -3.04
N GLY A 402 4.46 28.34 -2.37
CA GLY A 402 3.56 27.21 -2.35
C GLY A 402 2.90 26.92 -3.70
N ILE A 403 2.04 25.90 -3.72
CA ILE A 403 1.32 25.45 -4.93
C ILE A 403 0.19 26.41 -5.36
N ARG A 404 -0.25 27.28 -4.46
CA ARG A 404 -1.43 28.14 -4.67
C ARG A 404 -1.36 29.02 -5.92
N LYS A 405 -0.18 29.54 -6.29
CA LYS A 405 -0.03 30.35 -7.50
C LYS A 405 -0.38 29.60 -8.78
N LEU A 406 -0.16 28.29 -8.81
CA LEU A 406 -0.55 27.45 -9.93
C LEU A 406 -2.08 27.20 -9.94
N LEU A 407 -2.70 27.08 -8.78
CA LEU A 407 -4.14 26.89 -8.62
C LEU A 407 -4.97 28.12 -9.07
N SER A 408 -4.38 29.33 -9.08
CA SER A 408 -5.05 30.56 -9.49
C SER A 408 -4.93 30.89 -10.98
N ASN A 409 -3.97 30.27 -11.72
CA ASN A 409 -3.71 30.51 -13.15
C ASN A 409 -3.61 29.19 -13.95
N PRO A 410 -4.75 28.56 -14.28
CA PRO A 410 -4.77 27.28 -15.01
C PRO A 410 -4.23 27.38 -16.45
N SER A 411 -4.32 28.54 -17.12
CA SER A 411 -3.90 28.72 -18.52
C SER A 411 -2.36 28.63 -18.75
N ARG A 412 -1.53 28.72 -17.71
CA ARG A 412 -0.08 28.44 -17.80
C ARG A 412 0.26 26.97 -17.57
N SER A 413 -0.74 26.12 -17.31
CA SER A 413 -0.52 24.71 -17.01
C SER A 413 -0.21 23.84 -18.24
N ALA A 414 -0.67 24.22 -19.43
CA ALA A 414 -0.57 23.40 -20.64
C ALA A 414 0.83 23.19 -21.21
N GLN A 415 1.86 23.93 -20.77
CA GLN A 415 3.19 23.89 -21.38
C GLN A 415 4.23 22.99 -20.68
N LEU A 416 3.92 22.34 -19.55
CA LEU A 416 4.88 21.56 -18.78
C LEU A 416 4.22 20.31 -18.11
N SER A 417 3.41 19.54 -18.84
CA SER A 417 2.88 18.26 -18.33
C SER A 417 4.04 17.26 -18.12
N LEU A 418 3.94 16.47 -17.05
CA LEU A 418 4.80 15.30 -16.89
C LEU A 418 4.31 14.21 -17.86
N PRO A 419 5.18 13.62 -18.68
CA PRO A 419 4.81 12.42 -19.44
C PRO A 419 4.33 11.32 -18.48
N GLY A 420 3.23 10.67 -18.81
CA GLY A 420 2.62 9.64 -17.92
C GLY A 420 1.43 10.13 -17.10
N PHE A 421 1.16 11.43 -17.05
CA PHE A 421 -0.04 12.03 -16.47
C PHE A 421 -0.94 12.73 -17.52
N ALA A 422 -0.60 12.62 -18.80
CA ALA A 422 -1.40 13.16 -19.91
C ALA A 422 -2.46 12.16 -20.39
#